data_cde9c9cd979f1783f345ad48ff93e627
#
_entry.id   cde9c9cd979f1783f345ad48ff93e627
#
_cell.length_a   1.000
_cell.length_b   1.000
_cell.length_c   1.000
_cell.angle_alpha   90.00
_cell.angle_beta   90.00
_cell.angle_gamma   90.00
#
_symmetry.space_group_name_H-M   'P 1'
#
loop_
_entity.id
_entity.type
_entity.pdbx_description
1 polymer ?
#
loop_
_entity_poly.entity_id
_entity_poly.type
_entity_poly.pdbx_seq_one_letter_code
_entity_poly.pdbx_strand_id
1 'polypeptide(L)'
;MCIRDRIEGFLNIVRKRDGHEPEFMQAVEEVAESVIPYIINRDIYRGKNILLRMCEPERVITFRVSWIDDKGEIWVNRGYRIQMNSAIGPYKGGLRFHPSVNMSILKFLAFEQVFKNSLTTLPMGGGKGGSDFDPKGRSDNEIMRFCQAFMTELYRHIG
;
A
#
# COMPACT_ATOMS: atom_id res chain seq x y z
N MET A 1 18.19 -14.01 23.82
CA MET A 1 17.04 -14.08 22.90
C MET A 1 17.58 -14.25 21.50
N CYS A 2 17.23 -15.32 20.81
CA CYS A 2 17.77 -15.58 19.48
C CYS A 2 17.11 -14.67 18.41
N ILE A 3 17.70 -14.65 17.21
CA ILE A 3 17.17 -13.81 16.09
C ILE A 3 15.73 -14.22 15.76
N ARG A 4 15.46 -15.52 15.77
CA ARG A 4 14.13 -16.07 15.47
C ARG A 4 13.08 -15.57 16.48
N ASP A 5 13.41 -15.52 17.77
CA ASP A 5 12.49 -15.02 18.81
C ASP A 5 12.16 -13.54 18.58
N ARG A 6 13.13 -12.75 18.09
CA ARG A 6 12.93 -11.33 17.77
C ARG A 6 12.05 -11.14 16.55
N ILE A 7 12.22 -11.94 15.51
CA ILE A 7 11.38 -11.91 14.31
C ILE A 7 9.94 -12.27 14.71
N GLU A 8 9.75 -13.38 15.44
CA GLU A 8 8.42 -13.81 15.87
C GLU A 8 7.75 -12.79 16.80
N GLY A 9 8.50 -12.21 17.73
CA GLY A 9 8.01 -11.15 18.61
C GLY A 9 7.54 -9.92 17.82
N PHE A 10 8.29 -9.52 16.79
CA PHE A 10 7.90 -8.43 15.90
C PHE A 10 6.64 -8.78 15.08
N LEU A 11 6.61 -9.96 14.46
CA LEU A 11 5.46 -10.41 13.65
C LEU A 11 4.19 -10.51 14.49
N ASN A 12 4.28 -10.93 15.74
CA ASN A 12 3.14 -10.98 16.65
C ASN A 12 2.56 -9.60 16.95
N ILE A 13 3.40 -8.55 17.00
CA ILE A 13 2.91 -7.17 17.17
C ILE A 13 2.13 -6.72 15.94
N VAL A 14 2.65 -6.96 14.75
CA VAL A 14 1.97 -6.60 13.50
C VAL A 14 0.70 -7.44 13.32
N ARG A 15 0.77 -8.74 13.55
CA ARG A 15 -0.37 -9.67 13.40
C ARG A 15 -1.57 -9.33 14.30
N LYS A 16 -1.33 -8.75 15.48
CA LYS A 16 -2.43 -8.28 16.34
C LYS A 16 -3.26 -7.16 15.73
N ARG A 17 -2.68 -6.36 14.84
CA ARG A 17 -3.37 -5.27 14.14
C ARG A 17 -3.87 -5.69 12.77
N ASP A 18 -3.02 -6.35 12.02
CA ASP A 18 -3.16 -6.58 10.57
C ASP A 18 -3.31 -8.06 10.20
N GLY A 19 -3.56 -8.96 11.18
CA GLY A 19 -3.66 -10.40 10.93
C GLY A 19 -4.82 -10.81 10.00
N HIS A 20 -5.74 -9.91 9.72
CA HIS A 20 -6.83 -10.08 8.75
C HIS A 20 -6.43 -9.66 7.31
N GLU A 21 -5.19 -9.23 7.10
CA GLU A 21 -4.63 -8.79 5.83
C GLU A 21 -3.51 -9.76 5.36
N PRO A 22 -3.86 -10.91 4.79
CA PRO A 22 -2.90 -12.01 4.55
C PRO A 22 -1.77 -11.64 3.59
N GLU A 23 -2.06 -10.92 2.50
CA GLU A 23 -1.03 -10.51 1.53
C GLU A 23 -0.05 -9.51 2.14
N PHE A 24 -0.55 -8.59 2.96
CA PHE A 24 0.30 -7.66 3.68
C PHE A 24 1.16 -8.37 4.72
N MET A 25 0.58 -9.29 5.50
CA MET A 25 1.33 -10.06 6.50
C MET A 25 2.45 -10.89 5.89
N GLN A 26 2.22 -11.52 4.73
CA GLN A 26 3.26 -12.26 4.01
C GLN A 26 4.44 -11.35 3.63
N ALA A 27 4.17 -10.19 3.05
CA ALA A 27 5.21 -9.23 2.68
C ALA A 27 6.01 -8.73 3.90
N VAL A 28 5.33 -8.49 5.02
CA VAL A 28 5.98 -8.09 6.28
C VAL A 28 6.90 -9.19 6.80
N GLU A 29 6.48 -10.46 6.73
CA GLU A 29 7.28 -11.61 7.17
C GLU A 29 8.57 -11.72 6.33
N GLU A 30 8.47 -11.69 5.00
CA GLU A 30 9.62 -11.77 4.08
C GLU A 30 10.64 -10.63 4.34
N VAL A 31 10.15 -9.41 4.57
CA VAL A 31 11.01 -8.26 4.88
C VAL A 31 11.61 -8.40 6.28
N ALA A 32 10.85 -8.86 7.28
CA ALA A 32 11.32 -9.03 8.64
C ALA A 32 12.47 -10.03 8.73
N GLU A 33 12.37 -11.16 8.02
CA GLU A 33 13.43 -12.17 7.95
C GLU A 33 14.75 -11.62 7.40
N SER A 34 14.68 -10.69 6.44
CA SER A 34 15.86 -10.07 5.83
C SER A 34 16.40 -8.89 6.65
N VAL A 35 15.53 -8.05 7.17
CA VAL A 35 15.90 -6.74 7.75
C VAL A 35 16.22 -6.83 9.24
N ILE A 36 15.49 -7.64 10.02
CA ILE A 36 15.72 -7.75 11.47
C ILE A 36 17.12 -8.19 11.80
N PRO A 37 17.72 -9.25 11.18
CA PRO A 37 19.09 -9.63 11.45
C PRO A 37 20.11 -8.52 11.20
N TYR A 38 19.82 -7.64 10.24
CA TYR A 38 20.67 -6.50 9.92
C TYR A 38 20.59 -5.40 10.99
N ILE A 39 19.38 -5.03 11.42
CA ILE A 39 19.16 -3.86 12.31
C ILE A 39 19.48 -4.15 13.77
N ILE A 40 19.30 -5.39 14.25
CA ILE A 40 19.49 -5.72 15.68
C ILE A 40 20.95 -5.62 16.14
N ASN A 41 21.89 -5.77 15.24
CA ASN A 41 23.32 -5.74 15.52
C ASN A 41 23.93 -4.32 15.36
N ARG A 42 23.10 -3.31 15.15
CA ARG A 42 23.54 -1.93 14.90
C ARG A 42 22.91 -0.96 15.90
N ASP A 43 23.74 -0.38 16.74
CA ASP A 43 23.30 0.54 17.81
C ASP A 43 22.53 1.75 17.28
N ILE A 44 22.84 2.19 16.05
CA ILE A 44 22.14 3.32 15.41
C ILE A 44 20.63 3.07 15.26
N TYR A 45 20.19 1.80 15.22
CA TYR A 45 18.77 1.43 15.09
C TYR A 45 18.11 1.03 16.41
N ARG A 46 18.90 0.88 17.50
CA ARG A 46 18.39 0.43 18.78
C ARG A 46 17.29 1.36 19.32
N GLY A 47 16.16 0.81 19.74
CA GLY A 47 15.02 1.54 20.35
C GLY A 47 14.22 2.42 19.38
N LYS A 48 14.54 2.45 18.10
CA LYS A 48 13.88 3.35 17.13
C LYS A 48 12.64 2.75 16.45
N ASN A 49 12.34 1.46 16.68
CA ASN A 49 11.18 0.74 16.11
C ASN A 49 11.00 0.96 14.58
N ILE A 50 12.12 1.03 13.84
CA ILE A 50 12.11 1.46 12.43
C ILE A 50 11.18 0.58 11.60
N LEU A 51 11.33 -0.75 11.69
CA LEU A 51 10.51 -1.65 10.88
C LEU A 51 9.02 -1.59 11.27
N LEU A 52 8.68 -1.45 12.56
CA LEU A 52 7.29 -1.23 12.99
C LEU A 52 6.70 0.04 12.39
N ARG A 53 7.47 1.13 12.37
CA ARG A 53 7.03 2.39 11.75
C ARG A 53 6.86 2.26 10.23
N MET A 54 7.68 1.42 9.58
CA MET A 54 7.56 1.17 8.14
C MET A 54 6.36 0.28 7.79
N CYS A 55 5.91 -0.58 8.71
CA CYS A 55 4.72 -1.40 8.52
C CYS A 55 3.41 -0.63 8.69
N GLU A 56 3.45 0.54 9.36
CA GLU A 56 2.25 1.35 9.59
C GLU A 56 2.16 2.45 8.52
N PRO A 57 1.09 2.47 7.69
CA PRO A 57 0.87 3.55 6.73
C PRO A 57 0.72 4.90 7.45
N GLU A 58 1.28 5.97 6.89
CA GLU A 58 1.05 7.32 7.40
C GLU A 58 -0.42 7.74 7.22
N ARG A 59 -1.05 7.31 6.11
CA ARG A 59 -2.49 7.50 5.87
C ARG A 59 -3.03 6.42 4.94
N VAL A 60 -4.27 6.05 5.19
CA VAL A 60 -5.09 5.21 4.31
C VAL A 60 -6.35 5.98 3.96
N ILE A 61 -6.58 6.21 2.69
CA ILE A 61 -7.76 6.90 2.17
C ILE A 61 -8.56 5.90 1.36
N THR A 62 -9.83 5.71 1.75
CA THR A 62 -10.82 4.93 1.00
C THR A 62 -11.93 5.87 0.56
N PHE A 63 -12.32 5.79 -0.71
CA PHE A 63 -13.34 6.65 -1.27
C PHE A 63 -14.25 5.90 -2.23
N ARG A 64 -15.46 6.42 -2.41
CA ARG A 64 -16.43 5.91 -3.37
C ARG A 64 -16.16 6.50 -4.74
N VAL A 65 -16.19 5.64 -5.77
CA VAL A 65 -16.10 6.02 -7.18
C VAL A 65 -17.43 5.68 -7.85
N SER A 66 -18.24 6.68 -8.15
CA SER A 66 -19.50 6.50 -8.87
C SER A 66 -19.33 6.95 -10.32
N TRP A 67 -19.71 6.10 -11.26
CA TRP A 67 -19.60 6.38 -12.69
C TRP A 67 -20.77 5.76 -13.46
N ILE A 68 -21.01 6.21 -14.69
CA ILE A 68 -22.15 5.79 -15.54
C ILE A 68 -21.64 4.95 -16.69
N ASP A 69 -22.27 3.81 -16.95
CA ASP A 69 -21.96 2.96 -18.12
C ASP A 69 -22.59 3.49 -19.42
N ASP A 70 -22.39 2.78 -20.52
CA ASP A 70 -22.93 3.15 -21.83
C ASP A 70 -24.45 2.98 -21.94
N LYS A 71 -25.06 2.27 -20.99
CA LYS A 71 -26.52 2.10 -20.90
C LYS A 71 -27.20 3.12 -20.00
N GLY A 72 -26.41 4.00 -19.36
CA GLY A 72 -26.90 5.00 -18.41
C GLY A 72 -27.07 4.46 -16.99
N GLU A 73 -26.58 3.26 -16.68
CA GLU A 73 -26.64 2.68 -15.33
C GLU A 73 -25.50 3.21 -14.46
N ILE A 74 -25.79 3.47 -13.19
CA ILE A 74 -24.81 3.97 -12.23
C ILE A 74 -24.11 2.80 -11.55
N TRP A 75 -22.80 2.77 -11.68
CA TRP A 75 -21.91 1.82 -11.03
C TRP A 75 -21.18 2.47 -9.86
N VAL A 76 -20.86 1.67 -8.84
CA VAL A 76 -20.15 2.12 -7.65
C VAL A 76 -18.98 1.19 -7.40
N ASN A 77 -17.78 1.75 -7.44
CA ASN A 77 -16.54 1.07 -7.08
C ASN A 77 -15.93 1.70 -5.82
N ARG A 78 -15.00 0.98 -5.21
CA ARG A 78 -14.21 1.46 -4.09
C ARG A 78 -12.82 1.86 -4.59
N GLY A 79 -12.44 3.09 -4.32
CA GLY A 79 -11.10 3.61 -4.56
C GLY A 79 -10.27 3.64 -3.29
N TYR A 80 -8.95 3.50 -3.44
CA TYR A 80 -7.99 3.52 -2.35
C TYR A 80 -6.76 4.34 -2.70
N ARG A 81 -6.19 5.00 -1.69
CA ARG A 81 -4.83 5.52 -1.71
C ARG A 81 -4.14 5.20 -0.39
N ILE A 82 -3.03 4.49 -0.47
CA ILE A 82 -2.16 4.19 0.67
C ILE A 82 -0.96 5.13 0.57
N GLN A 83 -0.84 6.04 1.53
CA GLN A 83 0.34 6.88 1.76
C GLN A 83 1.20 6.16 2.81
N MET A 84 2.15 5.34 2.32
CA MET A 84 2.84 4.39 3.18
C MET A 84 3.96 5.05 3.97
N ASN A 85 4.86 5.76 3.30
CA ASN A 85 6.01 6.36 3.96
C ASN A 85 6.56 7.53 3.15
N SER A 86 6.78 8.67 3.79
CA SER A 86 7.31 9.91 3.20
C SER A 86 8.72 10.27 3.69
N ALA A 87 9.41 9.38 4.42
CA ALA A 87 10.68 9.69 5.07
C ALA A 87 11.80 10.15 4.10
N ILE A 88 11.75 9.69 2.85
CA ILE A 88 12.74 10.06 1.82
C ILE A 88 12.16 10.88 0.67
N GLY A 89 10.90 11.27 0.73
CA GLY A 89 10.25 12.11 -0.27
C GLY A 89 8.76 11.85 -0.40
N PRO A 90 8.08 12.49 -1.37
CA PRO A 90 6.64 12.37 -1.56
C PRO A 90 6.22 10.93 -1.88
N TYR A 91 4.98 10.59 -1.54
CA TYR A 91 4.43 9.24 -1.78
C TYR A 91 4.35 8.94 -3.28
N LYS A 92 5.23 8.09 -3.78
CA LYS A 92 5.30 7.71 -5.18
C LYS A 92 4.94 6.24 -5.36
N GLY A 93 4.05 5.96 -6.31
CA GLY A 93 3.63 4.62 -6.68
C GLY A 93 2.47 4.65 -7.67
N GLY A 94 2.26 3.53 -8.38
CA GLY A 94 1.25 3.41 -9.42
C GLY A 94 -0.16 3.17 -8.91
N LEU A 95 -1.08 3.02 -9.86
CA LEU A 95 -2.48 2.63 -9.64
C LEU A 95 -2.70 1.20 -10.16
N ARG A 96 -3.53 0.43 -9.45
CA ARG A 96 -3.98 -0.90 -9.87
C ARG A 96 -5.49 -0.92 -9.97
N PHE A 97 -6.02 -1.27 -11.15
CA PHE A 97 -7.45 -1.52 -11.38
C PHE A 97 -7.66 -2.99 -11.69
N HIS A 98 -8.31 -3.68 -10.77
CA HIS A 98 -8.61 -5.11 -10.89
C HIS A 98 -9.69 -5.50 -9.88
N PRO A 99 -10.64 -6.39 -10.20
CA PRO A 99 -11.72 -6.78 -9.28
C PRO A 99 -11.23 -7.39 -7.95
N SER A 100 -10.02 -7.96 -7.90
CA SER A 100 -9.44 -8.48 -6.66
C SER A 100 -8.85 -7.42 -5.74
N VAL A 101 -8.80 -6.16 -6.15
CA VAL A 101 -8.20 -5.08 -5.34
C VAL A 101 -8.97 -4.89 -4.05
N ASN A 102 -8.25 -4.99 -2.94
CA ASN A 102 -8.72 -4.73 -1.60
C ASN A 102 -7.63 -4.01 -0.77
N MET A 103 -7.91 -3.74 0.49
CA MET A 103 -6.99 -3.03 1.38
C MET A 103 -5.68 -3.80 1.59
N SER A 104 -5.75 -5.09 1.87
CA SER A 104 -4.58 -5.94 2.10
C SER A 104 -3.62 -5.92 0.92
N ILE A 105 -4.15 -6.12 -0.31
CA ILE A 105 -3.35 -6.10 -1.55
C ILE A 105 -2.71 -4.73 -1.75
N LEU A 106 -3.43 -3.63 -1.55
CA LEU A 106 -2.85 -2.30 -1.78
C LEU A 106 -1.87 -1.90 -0.69
N LYS A 107 -2.09 -2.34 0.55
CA LYS A 107 -1.17 -2.11 1.66
C LYS A 107 0.14 -2.85 1.46
N PHE A 108 0.09 -4.14 1.06
CA PHE A 108 1.27 -4.90 0.70
C PHE A 108 2.05 -4.23 -0.45
N LEU A 109 1.35 -3.84 -1.53
CA LEU A 109 1.99 -3.18 -2.68
C LEU A 109 2.61 -1.82 -2.32
N ALA A 110 1.98 -1.07 -1.39
CA ALA A 110 2.52 0.19 -0.90
C ALA A 110 3.77 -0.02 -0.02
N PHE A 111 3.75 -1.05 0.82
CA PHE A 111 4.87 -1.45 1.66
C PHE A 111 6.10 -1.84 0.82
N GLU A 112 5.92 -2.72 -0.16
CA GLU A 112 7.00 -3.08 -1.09
C GLU A 112 7.50 -1.87 -1.91
N GLN A 113 6.60 -0.95 -2.27
CA GLN A 113 6.96 0.25 -3.03
C GLN A 113 7.94 1.15 -2.27
N VAL A 114 7.86 1.20 -0.92
CA VAL A 114 8.83 1.93 -0.09
C VAL A 114 10.26 1.42 -0.33
N PHE A 115 10.45 0.10 -0.27
CA PHE A 115 11.77 -0.52 -0.49
C PHE A 115 12.23 -0.34 -1.94
N LYS A 116 11.34 -0.59 -2.89
CA LYS A 116 11.64 -0.40 -4.31
C LYS A 116 12.14 1.02 -4.61
N ASN A 117 11.43 2.04 -4.11
CA ASN A 117 11.79 3.43 -4.33
C ASN A 117 13.12 3.81 -3.64
N SER A 118 13.39 3.25 -2.45
CA SER A 118 14.65 3.51 -1.73
C SER A 118 15.89 3.05 -2.51
N LEU A 119 15.74 2.05 -3.38
CA LEU A 119 16.84 1.53 -4.21
C LEU A 119 17.11 2.37 -5.47
N THR A 120 16.25 3.33 -5.78
CA THR A 120 16.42 4.20 -6.97
C THR A 120 17.39 5.35 -6.75
N THR A 121 17.82 5.61 -5.51
CA THR A 121 18.59 6.79 -5.07
C THR A 121 17.85 8.14 -5.24
N LEU A 122 16.63 8.13 -5.73
CA LEU A 122 15.80 9.32 -5.87
C LEU A 122 15.04 9.63 -4.56
N PRO A 123 14.75 10.91 -4.27
CA PRO A 123 14.03 11.32 -3.07
C PRO A 123 12.52 11.04 -3.21
N MET A 124 12.15 9.78 -3.23
CA MET A 124 10.78 9.30 -3.39
C MET A 124 10.38 8.38 -2.23
N GLY A 125 9.32 8.74 -1.53
CA GLY A 125 8.65 7.87 -0.59
C GLY A 125 7.81 6.78 -1.29
N GLY A 126 7.06 6.00 -0.53
CA GLY A 126 6.23 4.91 -1.04
C GLY A 126 4.74 5.15 -0.85
N GLY A 127 3.98 4.89 -1.89
CA GLY A 127 2.53 4.90 -1.86
C GLY A 127 1.93 4.02 -2.96
N LYS A 128 0.67 3.69 -2.83
CA LYS A 128 -0.07 2.89 -3.82
C LYS A 128 -1.52 3.33 -3.86
N GLY A 129 -2.11 3.27 -5.04
CA GLY A 129 -3.55 3.47 -5.19
C GLY A 129 -4.16 2.37 -6.05
N GLY A 130 -5.48 2.34 -6.11
CA GLY A 130 -6.20 1.41 -6.95
C GLY A 130 -7.69 1.35 -6.66
N SER A 131 -8.35 0.47 -7.38
CA SER A 131 -9.79 0.24 -7.27
C SER A 131 -10.14 -1.20 -7.66
N ASP A 132 -11.24 -1.70 -7.14
CA ASP A 132 -11.87 -2.95 -7.52
C ASP A 132 -12.59 -2.90 -8.90
N PHE A 133 -12.39 -1.82 -9.65
CA PHE A 133 -12.87 -1.67 -11.02
C PHE A 133 -12.24 -2.70 -11.96
N ASP A 134 -13.07 -3.41 -12.73
CA ASP A 134 -12.63 -4.32 -13.79
C ASP A 134 -12.72 -3.60 -15.15
N PRO A 135 -11.60 -3.29 -15.81
CA PRO A 135 -11.62 -2.67 -17.14
C PRO A 135 -11.95 -3.65 -18.27
N LYS A 136 -11.95 -4.98 -18.01
CA LYS A 136 -12.21 -5.96 -19.06
C LYS A 136 -13.65 -5.87 -19.55
N GLY A 137 -13.80 -5.82 -20.87
CA GLY A 137 -15.12 -5.74 -21.50
C GLY A 137 -15.83 -4.39 -21.39
N ARG A 138 -15.15 -3.36 -20.86
CA ARG A 138 -15.63 -1.99 -20.83
C ARG A 138 -15.22 -1.24 -22.07
N SER A 139 -16.08 -0.31 -22.53
CA SER A 139 -15.71 0.61 -23.60
C SER A 139 -14.69 1.65 -23.14
N ASP A 140 -13.98 2.26 -24.07
CA ASP A 140 -13.04 3.35 -23.77
C ASP A 140 -13.74 4.53 -23.06
N ASN A 141 -14.99 4.80 -23.44
CA ASN A 141 -15.80 5.85 -22.79
C ASN A 141 -16.17 5.49 -21.34
N GLU A 142 -16.51 4.24 -21.06
CA GLU A 142 -16.77 3.76 -19.70
C GLU A 142 -15.50 3.86 -18.83
N ILE A 143 -14.36 3.40 -19.37
CA ILE A 143 -13.05 3.50 -18.67
C ILE A 143 -12.72 4.97 -18.42
N MET A 144 -12.93 5.86 -19.38
CA MET A 144 -12.69 7.29 -19.23
C MET A 144 -13.56 7.88 -18.11
N ARG A 145 -14.88 7.60 -18.10
CA ARG A 145 -15.77 8.10 -17.05
C ARG A 145 -15.38 7.59 -15.67
N PHE A 146 -15.02 6.30 -15.56
CA PHE A 146 -14.48 5.74 -14.32
C PHE A 146 -13.20 6.46 -13.90
N CYS A 147 -12.22 6.63 -14.79
CA CYS A 147 -10.96 7.31 -14.48
C CYS A 147 -11.17 8.77 -14.04
N GLN A 148 -12.07 9.49 -14.67
CA GLN A 148 -12.42 10.87 -14.28
C GLN A 148 -13.02 10.90 -12.87
N ALA A 149 -13.99 10.02 -12.57
CA ALA A 149 -14.59 9.92 -11.25
C ALA A 149 -13.56 9.52 -10.18
N PHE A 150 -12.69 8.55 -10.50
CA PHE A 150 -11.61 8.12 -9.62
C PHE A 150 -10.61 9.25 -9.32
N MET A 151 -10.18 9.99 -10.35
CA MET A 151 -9.23 11.10 -10.20
C MET A 151 -9.82 12.30 -9.48
N THR A 152 -11.13 12.55 -9.58
CA THR A 152 -11.81 13.62 -8.84
C THR A 152 -11.65 13.47 -7.33
N GLU A 153 -11.55 12.23 -6.84
CA GLU A 153 -11.27 11.95 -5.43
C GLU A 153 -9.77 11.85 -5.13
N LEU A 154 -9.03 11.19 -6.02
CA LEU A 154 -7.63 10.85 -5.76
C LEU A 154 -6.68 12.04 -5.83
N TYR A 155 -6.90 13.06 -6.68
CA TYR A 155 -5.91 14.11 -6.98
C TYR A 155 -5.41 14.85 -5.74
N ARG A 156 -6.23 14.96 -4.70
CA ARG A 156 -5.90 15.63 -3.41
C ARG A 156 -4.87 14.83 -2.58
N HIS A 157 -4.63 13.59 -2.95
CA HIS A 157 -3.85 12.62 -2.17
C HIS A 157 -2.63 12.09 -2.95
N ILE A 158 -2.34 12.69 -4.10
CA ILE A 158 -1.15 12.41 -4.91
C ILE A 158 -0.13 13.52 -4.67
N GLY A 159 1.11 13.15 -4.38
CA GLY A 159 2.18 14.12 -4.22
C GLY A 159 3.00 13.89 -3.00
#